data_92f5ed9764c4dcd7946dad53f047bf9e
#
_entry.id   92f5ed9764c4dcd7946dad53f047bf9e
#
_cell.length_a   1.000
_cell.length_b   1.000
_cell.length_c   1.000
_cell.angle_alpha   90.00
_cell.angle_beta   90.00
_cell.angle_gamma   90.00
#
_symmetry.space_group_name_H-M   'P 1'
#
loop_
_entity.id
_entity.type
_entity.pdbx_description
1 polymer ?
#
loop_
_entity_poly.entity_id
_entity_poly.type
_entity_poly.pdbx_seq_one_letter_code
_entity_poly.pdbx_strand_id
1 'polypeptide(L)'
;MAPELTVTREDGRTRLTLNRPDRANALNPALTEALIEALQNASEDGTRLVVVEGTGKSLCSGFDLSDFDSLSDGDLVLRLLRIEVMLQTLHHMPLPTVALAHGRNFGAGADLFCACSRRVSVADVKFRMPGLAFGIVLGARRLVLRVGQDAARDIQNAGRTFDGVDAARLNFATEVADQVAWPEIINQASQDAEAISVRATAALFRATAADTRSDDMADLVHSASTPGLSGRIRAYREEMKRAFAKT
;
A
#
# COMPACT_ATOMS: atom_id res chain seq x y z
N MET A 1 8.78 22.87 7.91
CA MET A 1 7.86 21.74 8.16
C MET A 1 8.69 20.46 8.10
N ALA A 2 8.39 19.46 8.92
CA ALA A 2 9.02 18.15 8.80
C ALA A 2 8.67 17.51 7.44
N PRO A 3 9.56 16.72 6.83
CA PRO A 3 9.28 16.05 5.57
C PRO A 3 8.12 15.05 5.74
N GLU A 4 7.28 14.90 4.72
CA GLU A 4 6.13 13.99 4.72
C GLU A 4 6.56 12.51 4.64
N LEU A 5 7.75 12.22 4.15
CA LEU A 5 8.44 10.94 4.19
C LEU A 5 9.78 11.13 4.89
N THR A 6 10.03 10.35 5.93
CA THR A 6 11.36 10.24 6.54
C THR A 6 12.04 9.00 5.99
N VAL A 7 13.23 9.18 5.42
CA VAL A 7 14.07 8.09 4.90
C VAL A 7 15.28 7.95 5.80
N THR A 8 15.47 6.80 6.42
CA THR A 8 16.69 6.50 7.17
C THR A 8 17.37 5.26 6.58
N ARG A 9 18.70 5.29 6.53
CA ARG A 9 19.53 4.20 6.02
C ARG A 9 20.53 3.79 7.08
N GLU A 10 20.48 2.53 7.45
CA GLU A 10 21.35 1.96 8.48
C GLU A 10 21.53 0.46 8.22
N ASP A 11 22.75 -0.03 8.25
CA ASP A 11 23.09 -1.46 8.14
C ASP A 11 22.37 -2.17 6.98
N GLY A 12 22.44 -1.61 5.76
CA GLY A 12 21.79 -2.21 4.59
C GLY A 12 20.26 -2.15 4.60
N ARG A 13 19.65 -1.48 5.57
CA ARG A 13 18.21 -1.24 5.65
C ARG A 13 17.87 0.18 5.22
N THR A 14 16.86 0.31 4.38
CA THR A 14 16.19 1.58 4.11
C THR A 14 14.81 1.57 4.74
N ARG A 15 14.59 2.46 5.71
CA ARG A 15 13.31 2.63 6.38
C ARG A 15 12.59 3.84 5.80
N LEU A 16 11.37 3.64 5.35
CA LEU A 16 10.47 4.63 4.78
C LEU A 16 9.34 4.87 5.78
N THR A 17 9.42 5.95 6.53
CA THR A 17 8.42 6.30 7.55
C THR A 17 7.51 7.40 6.99
N LEU A 18 6.25 7.05 6.70
CA LEU A 18 5.22 8.01 6.31
C LEU A 18 4.95 8.94 7.49
N ASN A 19 5.09 10.25 7.32
CA ASN A 19 5.09 11.23 8.40
C ASN A 19 4.07 12.36 8.17
N ARG A 20 2.82 11.98 7.96
CA ARG A 20 1.65 12.88 7.90
C ARG A 20 0.57 12.41 8.91
N PRO A 21 0.89 12.32 10.22
CA PRO A 21 0.01 11.71 11.22
C PRO A 21 -1.34 12.43 11.37
N ASP A 22 -1.38 13.74 11.17
CA ASP A 22 -2.58 14.60 11.16
C ASP A 22 -3.53 14.30 9.98
N ARG A 23 -3.02 13.68 8.91
CA ARG A 23 -3.75 13.20 7.73
C ARG A 23 -3.80 11.68 7.63
N ALA A 24 -3.51 10.98 8.75
CA ALA A 24 -3.43 9.52 8.79
C ALA A 24 -2.57 8.93 7.64
N ASN A 25 -1.48 9.62 7.30
CA ASN A 25 -0.53 9.26 6.25
C ASN A 25 -1.18 9.06 4.86
N ALA A 26 -2.24 9.83 4.54
CA ALA A 26 -2.87 9.82 3.23
C ALA A 26 -1.88 10.19 2.12
N LEU A 27 -1.98 9.51 0.98
CA LEU A 27 -1.12 9.67 -0.20
C LEU A 27 -1.54 10.89 -1.01
N ASN A 28 -0.90 12.02 -0.75
CA ASN A 28 -0.94 13.20 -1.62
C ASN A 28 0.16 13.09 -2.69
N PRO A 29 0.20 13.98 -3.68
CA PRO A 29 1.23 13.95 -4.71
C PRO A 29 2.66 13.99 -4.15
N ALA A 30 2.95 14.85 -3.16
CA ALA A 30 4.29 15.00 -2.62
C ALA A 30 4.79 13.72 -1.94
N LEU A 31 3.98 13.08 -1.09
CA LEU A 31 4.33 11.82 -0.44
C LEU A 31 4.46 10.68 -1.45
N THR A 32 3.59 10.63 -2.47
CA THR A 32 3.63 9.61 -3.52
C THR A 32 4.94 9.70 -4.32
N GLU A 33 5.34 10.90 -4.75
CA GLU A 33 6.58 11.10 -5.48
C GLU A 33 7.81 10.81 -4.61
N ALA A 34 7.81 11.24 -3.35
CA ALA A 34 8.89 10.95 -2.41
C ALA A 34 9.07 9.42 -2.18
N LEU A 35 7.96 8.67 -2.12
CA LEU A 35 8.01 7.21 -2.02
C LEU A 35 8.59 6.57 -3.30
N ILE A 36 8.18 7.03 -4.49
CA ILE A 36 8.73 6.54 -5.76
C ILE A 36 10.23 6.74 -5.80
N GLU A 37 10.69 7.98 -5.52
CA GLU A 37 12.11 8.32 -5.52
C GLU A 37 12.90 7.50 -4.50
N ALA A 38 12.41 7.38 -3.27
CA ALA A 38 13.08 6.62 -2.22
C ALA A 38 13.17 5.12 -2.54
N LEU A 39 12.14 4.53 -3.16
CA LEU A 39 12.14 3.13 -3.59
C LEU A 39 13.12 2.90 -4.76
N GLN A 40 13.16 3.81 -5.74
CA GLN A 40 14.12 3.74 -6.84
C GLN A 40 15.57 3.82 -6.33
N ASN A 41 15.86 4.79 -5.46
CA ASN A 41 17.16 4.92 -4.83
C ASN A 41 17.55 3.66 -4.05
N ALA A 42 16.62 3.07 -3.27
CA ALA A 42 16.87 1.86 -2.49
C ALA A 42 17.18 0.63 -3.37
N SER A 43 16.77 0.62 -4.62
CA SER A 43 17.09 -0.47 -5.56
C SER A 43 18.54 -0.38 -6.09
N GLU A 44 19.24 0.77 -5.93
CA GLU A 44 20.54 1.06 -6.53
C GLU A 44 21.63 1.36 -5.50
N ASP A 45 21.27 1.74 -4.27
CA ASP A 45 22.19 2.26 -3.25
C ASP A 45 22.79 1.20 -2.30
N GLY A 46 22.60 -0.08 -2.61
CA GLY A 46 23.09 -1.20 -1.78
C GLY A 46 22.14 -1.61 -0.66
N THR A 47 20.92 -1.07 -0.62
CA THR A 47 19.86 -1.52 0.31
C THR A 47 19.58 -3.01 0.13
N ARG A 48 19.43 -3.73 1.26
CA ARG A 48 19.15 -5.16 1.33
C ARG A 48 17.72 -5.44 1.78
N LEU A 49 17.14 -4.50 2.52
CA LEU A 49 15.78 -4.57 3.06
C LEU A 49 15.14 -3.18 3.04
N VAL A 50 13.93 -3.08 2.54
CA VAL A 50 13.09 -1.88 2.71
C VAL A 50 12.03 -2.14 3.77
N VAL A 51 11.89 -1.21 4.73
CA VAL A 51 10.83 -1.23 5.75
C VAL A 51 9.92 -0.04 5.51
N VAL A 52 8.61 -0.29 5.41
CA VAL A 52 7.57 0.73 5.23
C VAL A 52 6.70 0.79 6.49
N GLU A 53 6.67 1.94 7.14
CA GLU A 53 5.89 2.17 8.35
C GLU A 53 5.27 3.56 8.36
N GLY A 54 4.38 3.84 9.31
CA GLY A 54 3.73 5.15 9.43
C GLY A 54 3.76 5.67 10.84
N THR A 55 3.90 7.00 11.00
CA THR A 55 3.73 7.67 12.29
C THR A 55 2.26 7.83 12.66
N GLY A 56 1.96 8.00 13.94
CA GLY A 56 0.61 8.31 14.42
C GLY A 56 -0.32 7.10 14.46
N LYS A 57 -1.54 7.24 13.93
CA LYS A 57 -2.65 6.30 14.19
C LYS A 57 -2.82 5.19 13.15
N SER A 58 -2.06 5.20 12.06
CA SER A 58 -2.16 4.19 10.98
C SER A 58 -0.93 4.20 10.10
N LEU A 59 -0.69 3.10 9.39
CA LEU A 59 0.32 3.07 8.35
C LEU A 59 -0.04 4.07 7.24
N CYS A 60 -1.21 3.89 6.59
CA CYS A 60 -1.65 4.75 5.49
C CYS A 60 -3.17 4.65 5.27
N SER A 61 -3.87 5.78 5.25
CA SER A 61 -5.32 5.82 5.01
C SER A 61 -5.73 5.83 3.54
N GLY A 62 -4.76 5.78 2.61
CA GLY A 62 -4.99 5.71 1.16
C GLY A 62 -4.96 7.07 0.47
N PHE A 63 -5.75 7.23 -0.60
CA PHE A 63 -5.79 8.44 -1.42
C PHE A 63 -6.15 9.68 -0.60
N ASP A 64 -5.36 10.75 -0.72
CA ASP A 64 -5.65 12.02 -0.03
C ASP A 64 -6.80 12.76 -0.72
N LEU A 65 -7.89 12.94 0.03
CA LEU A 65 -9.10 13.64 -0.43
C LEU A 65 -9.23 15.05 0.18
N SER A 66 -8.19 15.61 0.78
CA SER A 66 -8.25 16.88 1.48
C SER A 66 -8.56 18.08 0.57
N ASP A 67 -8.06 18.04 -0.66
CA ASP A 67 -8.26 19.06 -1.71
C ASP A 67 -9.18 18.59 -2.84
N PHE A 68 -9.92 17.52 -2.63
CA PHE A 68 -10.74 16.81 -3.63
C PHE A 68 -11.69 17.76 -4.40
N ASP A 69 -12.30 18.73 -3.72
CA ASP A 69 -13.31 19.61 -4.33
C ASP A 69 -12.70 20.61 -5.34
N SER A 70 -11.38 20.75 -5.36
CA SER A 70 -10.63 21.58 -6.32
C SER A 70 -10.09 20.80 -7.52
N LEU A 71 -10.23 19.45 -7.52
CA LEU A 71 -9.64 18.57 -8.53
C LEU A 71 -10.61 18.30 -9.68
N SER A 72 -10.09 18.34 -10.90
CA SER A 72 -10.75 17.79 -12.08
C SER A 72 -10.67 16.26 -12.12
N ASP A 73 -11.48 15.62 -12.97
CA ASP A 73 -11.36 14.18 -13.24
C ASP A 73 -9.96 13.81 -13.75
N GLY A 74 -9.35 14.68 -14.56
CA GLY A 74 -7.97 14.49 -15.05
C GLY A 74 -6.93 14.51 -13.92
N ASP A 75 -7.06 15.42 -12.96
CA ASP A 75 -6.17 15.48 -11.79
C ASP A 75 -6.30 14.21 -10.93
N LEU A 76 -7.53 13.73 -10.74
CA LEU A 76 -7.79 12.50 -9.99
C LEU A 76 -7.19 11.27 -10.69
N VAL A 77 -7.37 11.17 -12.01
CA VAL A 77 -6.76 10.11 -12.83
C VAL A 77 -5.24 10.15 -12.70
N LEU A 78 -4.62 11.32 -12.88
CA LEU A 78 -3.17 11.48 -12.77
C LEU A 78 -2.65 11.01 -11.40
N ARG A 79 -3.30 11.41 -10.31
CA ARG A 79 -2.90 11.00 -8.96
C ARG A 79 -3.03 9.48 -8.76
N LEU A 80 -4.10 8.87 -9.27
CA LEU A 80 -4.27 7.41 -9.22
C LEU A 80 -3.18 6.67 -10.01
N LEU A 81 -2.82 7.18 -11.21
CA LEU A 81 -1.72 6.63 -12.00
C LEU A 81 -0.37 6.73 -11.27
N ARG A 82 -0.10 7.85 -10.60
CA ARG A 82 1.14 8.01 -9.82
C ARG A 82 1.19 7.06 -8.63
N ILE A 83 0.06 6.85 -7.94
CA ILE A 83 -0.06 5.84 -6.88
C ILE A 83 0.21 4.44 -7.45
N GLU A 84 -0.36 4.09 -8.62
CA GLU A 84 -0.09 2.79 -9.24
C GLU A 84 1.40 2.63 -9.58
N VAL A 85 2.06 3.65 -10.12
CA VAL A 85 3.51 3.62 -10.37
C VAL A 85 4.29 3.35 -9.08
N MET A 86 3.92 4.00 -7.97
CA MET A 86 4.52 3.78 -6.65
C MET A 86 4.32 2.32 -6.19
N LEU A 87 3.09 1.79 -6.31
CA LEU A 87 2.77 0.42 -5.92
C LEU A 87 3.50 -0.61 -6.77
N GLN A 88 3.62 -0.38 -8.08
CA GLN A 88 4.41 -1.22 -8.99
C GLN A 88 5.89 -1.19 -8.64
N THR A 89 6.45 -0.01 -8.37
CA THR A 89 7.84 0.14 -7.96
C THR A 89 8.13 -0.67 -6.70
N LEU A 90 7.25 -0.59 -5.68
CA LEU A 90 7.39 -1.34 -4.44
C LEU A 90 7.22 -2.86 -4.66
N HIS A 91 6.18 -3.27 -5.42
CA HIS A 91 5.86 -4.70 -5.61
C HIS A 91 6.95 -5.46 -6.38
N HIS A 92 7.55 -4.80 -7.38
CA HIS A 92 8.57 -5.38 -8.25
C HIS A 92 10.00 -5.09 -7.81
N MET A 93 10.20 -4.61 -6.57
CA MET A 93 11.56 -4.45 -6.03
C MET A 93 12.31 -5.78 -6.05
N PRO A 94 13.59 -5.79 -6.46
CA PRO A 94 14.40 -7.00 -6.52
C PRO A 94 14.99 -7.40 -5.16
N LEU A 95 14.37 -6.95 -4.07
CA LEU A 95 14.82 -7.16 -2.69
C LEU A 95 13.62 -7.24 -1.73
N PRO A 96 13.80 -7.83 -0.53
CA PRO A 96 12.75 -7.95 0.47
C PRO A 96 12.20 -6.59 0.93
N THR A 97 10.90 -6.54 1.13
CA THR A 97 10.18 -5.38 1.66
C THR A 97 9.29 -5.80 2.82
N VAL A 98 9.29 -5.04 3.90
CA VAL A 98 8.46 -5.27 5.10
C VAL A 98 7.49 -4.10 5.26
N ALA A 99 6.19 -4.35 5.36
CA ALA A 99 5.22 -3.35 5.77
C ALA A 99 4.75 -3.62 7.21
N LEU A 100 4.67 -2.57 8.01
CA LEU A 100 4.21 -2.61 9.41
C LEU A 100 2.89 -1.84 9.54
N ALA A 101 1.78 -2.56 9.67
CA ALA A 101 0.45 -1.95 9.64
C ALA A 101 -0.23 -1.93 11.01
N HIS A 102 -0.74 -0.77 11.37
CA HIS A 102 -1.62 -0.53 12.51
C HIS A 102 -2.74 0.44 12.13
N GLY A 103 -3.78 0.52 12.94
CA GLY A 103 -4.89 1.44 12.73
C GLY A 103 -5.69 1.16 11.46
N ARG A 104 -6.08 2.21 10.73
CA ARG A 104 -6.94 2.13 9.54
C ARG A 104 -6.12 2.27 8.26
N ASN A 105 -6.13 1.24 7.41
CA ASN A 105 -5.41 1.19 6.14
C ASN A 105 -6.40 0.91 5.02
N PHE A 106 -6.82 1.94 4.30
CA PHE A 106 -7.93 1.88 3.35
C PHE A 106 -7.49 2.19 1.92
N GLY A 107 -8.12 1.54 0.93
CA GLY A 107 -7.83 1.73 -0.49
C GLY A 107 -6.34 1.59 -0.79
N ALA A 108 -5.73 2.60 -1.39
CA ALA A 108 -4.31 2.61 -1.73
C ALA A 108 -3.37 2.40 -0.52
N GLY A 109 -3.83 2.62 0.72
CA GLY A 109 -3.07 2.27 1.93
C GLY A 109 -3.06 0.77 2.20
N ALA A 110 -4.16 0.08 1.94
CA ALA A 110 -4.19 -1.39 1.95
C ALA A 110 -3.40 -1.97 0.77
N ASP A 111 -3.42 -1.30 -0.41
CA ASP A 111 -2.60 -1.69 -1.57
C ASP A 111 -1.11 -1.54 -1.29
N LEU A 112 -0.69 -0.47 -0.58
CA LEU A 112 0.69 -0.26 -0.15
C LEU A 112 1.17 -1.42 0.74
N PHE A 113 0.36 -1.82 1.72
CA PHE A 113 0.65 -2.98 2.55
C PHE A 113 0.72 -4.28 1.72
N CYS A 114 -0.25 -4.51 0.83
CA CYS A 114 -0.34 -5.67 -0.04
C CYS A 114 0.86 -5.80 -0.99
N ALA A 115 1.44 -4.68 -1.44
CA ALA A 115 2.57 -4.66 -2.36
C ALA A 115 3.87 -5.21 -1.74
N CYS A 116 4.04 -5.12 -0.42
CA CYS A 116 5.23 -5.61 0.27
C CYS A 116 5.31 -7.15 0.30
N SER A 117 6.54 -7.68 0.37
CA SER A 117 6.78 -9.14 0.42
C SER A 117 6.46 -9.72 1.80
N ARG A 118 6.85 -9.07 2.90
CA ARG A 118 6.46 -9.41 4.27
C ARG A 118 5.50 -8.34 4.79
N ARG A 119 4.38 -8.77 5.34
CA ARG A 119 3.26 -7.90 5.71
C ARG A 119 2.85 -8.20 7.14
N VAL A 120 3.33 -7.38 8.07
CA VAL A 120 3.12 -7.53 9.50
C VAL A 120 2.06 -6.54 9.97
N SER A 121 1.08 -7.01 10.71
CA SER A 121 0.04 -6.14 11.25
C SER A 121 -0.25 -6.42 12.72
N VAL A 122 -0.78 -5.43 13.43
CA VAL A 122 -1.41 -5.67 14.73
C VAL A 122 -2.75 -6.38 14.54
N ALA A 123 -3.25 -7.05 15.58
CA ALA A 123 -4.49 -7.82 15.51
C ALA A 123 -5.73 -6.95 15.24
N ASP A 124 -5.78 -5.74 15.81
CA ASP A 124 -6.90 -4.81 15.72
C ASP A 124 -6.84 -3.84 14.53
N VAL A 125 -5.82 -3.96 13.66
CA VAL A 125 -5.73 -3.20 12.41
C VAL A 125 -7.01 -3.31 11.59
N LYS A 126 -7.35 -2.28 10.82
CA LYS A 126 -8.49 -2.32 9.90
C LYS A 126 -8.04 -2.08 8.47
N PHE A 127 -8.33 -3.06 7.63
CA PHE A 127 -8.14 -2.98 6.17
C PHE A 127 -9.48 -2.87 5.47
N ARG A 128 -9.55 -2.10 4.39
CA ARG A 128 -10.70 -1.98 3.50
C ARG A 128 -10.24 -1.55 2.11
N MET A 129 -10.83 -2.14 1.06
CA MET A 129 -10.50 -1.84 -0.34
C MET A 129 -11.76 -1.39 -1.10
N PRO A 130 -12.16 -0.11 -0.98
CA PRO A 130 -13.45 0.37 -1.49
C PRO A 130 -13.43 0.82 -2.95
N GLY A 131 -12.34 0.66 -3.70
CA GLY A 131 -12.15 1.21 -5.05
C GLY A 131 -13.30 0.93 -6.01
N LEU A 132 -13.84 -0.30 -6.01
CA LEU A 132 -14.95 -0.69 -6.87
C LEU A 132 -16.25 0.06 -6.57
N ALA A 133 -16.48 0.53 -5.35
CA ALA A 133 -17.68 1.31 -5.00
C ALA A 133 -17.79 2.62 -5.77
N PHE A 134 -16.66 3.14 -6.29
CA PHE A 134 -16.64 4.29 -7.21
C PHE A 134 -16.00 3.97 -8.56
N GLY A 135 -15.95 2.68 -8.91
CA GLY A 135 -15.59 2.19 -10.23
C GLY A 135 -14.08 2.21 -10.53
N ILE A 136 -13.21 2.14 -9.53
CA ILE A 136 -11.75 2.08 -9.71
C ILE A 136 -11.24 0.66 -9.47
N VAL A 137 -10.46 0.15 -10.43
CA VAL A 137 -9.72 -1.10 -10.33
C VAL A 137 -8.24 -0.75 -10.09
N LEU A 138 -7.79 -0.90 -8.84
CA LEU A 138 -6.41 -0.69 -8.41
C LEU A 138 -5.96 -1.92 -7.63
N GLY A 139 -4.77 -2.43 -7.88
CA GLY A 139 -4.15 -3.49 -7.08
C GLY A 139 -4.82 -4.87 -7.15
N ALA A 140 -5.81 -5.08 -8.02
CA ALA A 140 -6.60 -6.31 -8.03
C ALA A 140 -5.76 -7.59 -8.23
N ARG A 141 -4.81 -7.60 -9.17
CA ARG A 141 -3.93 -8.76 -9.40
C ARG A 141 -2.99 -9.01 -8.23
N ARG A 142 -2.44 -7.94 -7.63
CA ARG A 142 -1.61 -8.05 -6.42
C ARG A 142 -2.39 -8.65 -5.25
N LEU A 143 -3.65 -8.26 -5.09
CA LEU A 143 -4.53 -8.86 -4.09
C LEU A 143 -4.75 -10.36 -4.36
N VAL A 144 -5.07 -10.73 -5.61
CA VAL A 144 -5.25 -12.14 -6.02
C VAL A 144 -4.03 -12.99 -5.70
N LEU A 145 -2.82 -12.47 -5.94
CA LEU A 145 -1.56 -13.18 -5.60
C LEU A 145 -1.42 -13.48 -4.09
N ARG A 146 -2.05 -12.70 -3.22
CA ARG A 146 -1.97 -12.88 -1.76
C ARG A 146 -3.08 -13.77 -1.21
N VAL A 147 -4.32 -13.51 -1.60
CA VAL A 147 -5.50 -14.11 -0.96
C VAL A 147 -6.23 -15.13 -1.85
N GLY A 148 -5.79 -15.29 -3.10
CA GLY A 148 -6.51 -16.07 -4.11
C GLY A 148 -7.68 -15.33 -4.74
N GLN A 149 -8.18 -15.86 -5.86
CA GLN A 149 -9.15 -15.16 -6.72
C GLN A 149 -10.49 -14.90 -6.03
N ASP A 150 -11.04 -15.91 -5.35
CA ASP A 150 -12.38 -15.82 -4.76
C ASP A 150 -12.41 -14.85 -3.58
N ALA A 151 -11.40 -14.93 -2.69
CA ALA A 151 -11.27 -14.01 -1.57
C ALA A 151 -11.00 -12.57 -2.04
N ALA A 152 -10.19 -12.38 -3.10
CA ALA A 152 -9.96 -11.06 -3.67
C ALA A 152 -11.24 -10.42 -4.22
N ARG A 153 -12.05 -11.21 -4.95
CA ARG A 153 -13.35 -10.76 -5.45
C ARG A 153 -14.33 -10.43 -4.33
N ASP A 154 -14.40 -11.27 -3.28
CA ASP A 154 -15.24 -11.02 -2.11
C ASP A 154 -14.84 -9.71 -1.40
N ILE A 155 -13.55 -9.53 -1.10
CA ILE A 155 -13.04 -8.33 -0.43
C ILE A 155 -13.40 -7.07 -1.21
N GLN A 156 -13.17 -7.06 -2.52
CA GLN A 156 -13.38 -5.87 -3.36
C GLN A 156 -14.86 -5.61 -3.64
N ASN A 157 -15.66 -6.64 -3.94
CA ASN A 157 -17.09 -6.50 -4.22
C ASN A 157 -17.88 -6.06 -2.97
N ALA A 158 -17.59 -6.67 -1.82
CA ALA A 158 -18.27 -6.32 -0.58
C ALA A 158 -17.77 -5.00 0.01
N GLY A 159 -16.54 -4.57 -0.33
CA GLY A 159 -15.91 -3.40 0.26
C GLY A 159 -15.88 -3.46 1.79
N ARG A 160 -15.88 -4.68 2.35
CA ARG A 160 -15.94 -4.90 3.80
C ARG A 160 -14.64 -4.55 4.48
N THR A 161 -14.75 -4.20 5.76
CA THR A 161 -13.58 -4.05 6.62
C THR A 161 -13.22 -5.41 7.22
N PHE A 162 -11.92 -5.74 7.25
CA PHE A 162 -11.38 -6.91 7.92
C PHE A 162 -10.21 -6.52 8.81
N ASP A 163 -9.95 -7.29 9.85
CA ASP A 163 -8.88 -7.01 10.83
C ASP A 163 -7.61 -7.83 10.57
N GLY A 164 -6.63 -7.71 11.48
CA GLY A 164 -5.35 -8.40 11.34
C GLY A 164 -5.47 -9.92 11.43
N VAL A 165 -6.40 -10.43 12.23
CA VAL A 165 -6.63 -11.88 12.37
C VAL A 165 -7.22 -12.43 11.08
N ASP A 166 -8.23 -11.77 10.53
CA ASP A 166 -8.78 -12.10 9.21
C ASP A 166 -7.73 -11.95 8.10
N ALA A 167 -6.91 -10.90 8.15
CA ALA A 167 -5.84 -10.67 7.19
C ALA A 167 -4.82 -11.82 7.17
N ALA A 168 -4.43 -12.34 8.34
CA ALA A 168 -3.55 -13.50 8.42
C ALA A 168 -4.21 -14.78 7.88
N ARG A 169 -5.47 -15.03 8.26
CA ARG A 169 -6.23 -16.18 7.76
C ARG A 169 -6.37 -16.19 6.23
N LEU A 170 -6.46 -15.00 5.63
CA LEU A 170 -6.56 -14.81 4.18
C LEU A 170 -5.19 -14.75 3.48
N ASN A 171 -4.07 -14.86 4.17
CA ASN A 171 -2.72 -14.60 3.65
C ASN A 171 -2.52 -13.14 3.14
N PHE A 172 -3.42 -12.22 3.47
CA PHE A 172 -3.24 -10.79 3.21
C PHE A 172 -2.12 -10.22 4.10
N ALA A 173 -2.07 -10.60 5.39
CA ALA A 173 -0.91 -10.43 6.25
C ALA A 173 -0.11 -11.73 6.32
N THR A 174 1.21 -11.64 6.39
CA THR A 174 2.11 -12.79 6.61
C THR A 174 2.29 -13.10 8.09
N GLU A 175 2.02 -12.11 8.94
CA GLU A 175 2.22 -12.21 10.39
C GLU A 175 1.33 -11.21 11.12
N VAL A 176 0.84 -11.61 12.31
CA VAL A 176 0.18 -10.72 13.26
C VAL A 176 1.05 -10.63 14.50
N ALA A 177 1.46 -9.41 14.86
CA ALA A 177 2.33 -9.16 16.00
C ALA A 177 2.07 -7.76 16.60
N ASP A 178 2.18 -7.63 17.90
CA ASP A 178 2.12 -6.33 18.57
C ASP A 178 3.31 -5.44 18.17
N GLN A 179 3.13 -4.13 18.19
CA GLN A 179 4.18 -3.17 17.79
C GLN A 179 5.48 -3.33 18.59
N VAL A 180 5.41 -3.80 19.83
CA VAL A 180 6.59 -4.05 20.65
C VAL A 180 7.51 -5.12 20.05
N ALA A 181 6.98 -6.05 19.25
CA ALA A 181 7.76 -7.09 18.58
C ALA A 181 8.36 -6.64 17.23
N TRP A 182 7.93 -5.52 16.68
CA TRP A 182 8.36 -5.08 15.33
C TRP A 182 9.89 -4.88 15.19
N PRO A 183 10.61 -4.32 16.16
CA PRO A 183 12.07 -4.23 16.06
C PRO A 183 12.75 -5.59 15.86
N GLU A 184 12.31 -6.62 16.55
CA GLU A 184 12.88 -7.98 16.43
C GLU A 184 12.51 -8.60 15.06
N ILE A 185 11.28 -8.41 14.60
CA ILE A 185 10.83 -8.86 13.27
C ILE A 185 11.65 -8.21 12.15
N ILE A 186 11.96 -6.91 12.28
CA ILE A 186 12.81 -6.19 11.32
C ILE A 186 14.25 -6.72 11.38
N ASN A 187 14.80 -6.95 12.56
CA ASN A 187 16.15 -7.48 12.74
C ASN A 187 16.28 -8.87 12.09
N GLN A 188 15.30 -9.75 12.33
CA GLN A 188 15.28 -11.07 11.69
C GLN A 188 15.16 -10.95 10.16
N ALA A 189 14.31 -10.08 9.64
CA ALA A 189 14.20 -9.84 8.20
C ALA A 189 15.51 -9.30 7.60
N SER A 190 16.28 -8.50 8.35
CA SER A 190 17.60 -8.01 7.92
C SER A 190 18.62 -9.15 7.86
N GLN A 191 18.67 -10.01 8.88
CA GLN A 191 19.56 -11.17 8.91
C GLN A 191 19.24 -12.13 7.75
N ASP A 192 17.95 -12.40 7.50
CA ASP A 192 17.50 -13.23 6.38
C ASP A 192 17.95 -12.63 5.04
N ALA A 193 17.83 -11.30 4.87
CA ALA A 193 18.26 -10.59 3.67
C ALA A 193 19.77 -10.61 3.48
N GLU A 194 20.56 -10.58 4.54
CA GLU A 194 22.02 -10.66 4.51
C GLU A 194 22.55 -12.06 4.21
N ALA A 195 21.82 -13.09 4.63
CA ALA A 195 22.24 -14.48 4.45
C ALA A 195 22.26 -14.92 2.98
N ILE A 196 21.55 -14.23 2.09
CA ILE A 196 21.44 -14.58 0.66
C ILE A 196 22.06 -13.46 -0.18
N SER A 197 22.81 -13.78 -1.23
CA SER A 197 23.39 -12.77 -2.10
C SER A 197 22.33 -11.92 -2.82
N VAL A 198 22.60 -10.63 -3.05
CA VAL A 198 21.69 -9.70 -3.78
C VAL A 198 21.23 -10.30 -5.10
N ARG A 199 22.18 -10.91 -5.84
CA ARG A 199 21.89 -11.55 -7.13
C ARG A 199 20.90 -12.70 -7.02
N ALA A 200 21.06 -13.56 -6.00
CA ALA A 200 20.16 -14.69 -5.78
C ALA A 200 18.76 -14.22 -5.34
N THR A 201 18.70 -13.23 -4.44
CA THR A 201 17.45 -12.60 -4.02
C THR A 201 16.72 -11.99 -5.22
N ALA A 202 17.40 -11.16 -6.03
CA ALA A 202 16.81 -10.55 -7.22
C ALA A 202 16.32 -11.61 -8.24
N ALA A 203 17.06 -12.71 -8.41
CA ALA A 203 16.65 -13.82 -9.28
C ALA A 203 15.39 -14.51 -8.75
N LEU A 204 15.31 -14.77 -7.44
CA LEU A 204 14.13 -15.35 -6.79
C LEU A 204 12.90 -14.46 -6.97
N PHE A 205 13.00 -13.16 -6.66
CA PHE A 205 11.88 -12.24 -6.78
C PHE A 205 11.36 -12.15 -8.23
N ARG A 206 12.27 -12.09 -9.20
CA ARG A 206 11.90 -12.12 -10.63
C ARG A 206 11.24 -13.43 -11.06
N ALA A 207 11.72 -14.57 -10.56
CA ALA A 207 11.19 -15.88 -10.92
C ALA A 207 9.82 -16.18 -10.30
N THR A 208 9.50 -15.55 -9.18
CA THR A 208 8.28 -15.82 -8.41
C THR A 208 7.18 -14.75 -8.57
N ALA A 209 7.46 -13.65 -9.26
CA ALA A 209 6.49 -12.60 -9.56
C ALA A 209 6.26 -12.49 -11.06
N ALA A 210 5.01 -12.69 -11.50
CA ALA A 210 4.62 -12.35 -12.86
C ALA A 210 4.66 -10.83 -13.06
N ASP A 211 5.20 -10.37 -14.19
CA ASP A 211 5.16 -8.95 -14.53
C ASP A 211 3.79 -8.58 -15.09
N THR A 212 2.96 -7.98 -14.25
CA THR A 212 1.60 -7.53 -14.59
C THR A 212 1.49 -6.03 -14.73
N ARG A 213 2.61 -5.29 -14.72
CA ARG A 213 2.63 -3.81 -14.69
C ARG A 213 1.81 -3.18 -15.80
N SER A 214 1.94 -3.65 -17.03
CA SER A 214 1.18 -3.12 -18.17
C SER A 214 -0.31 -3.38 -18.03
N ASP A 215 -0.70 -4.58 -17.61
CA ASP A 215 -2.11 -4.96 -17.46
C ASP A 215 -2.76 -4.23 -16.27
N ASP A 216 -2.05 -4.09 -15.15
CA ASP A 216 -2.53 -3.34 -13.97
C ASP A 216 -2.75 -1.86 -14.31
N MET A 217 -1.81 -1.26 -15.06
CA MET A 217 -1.94 0.13 -15.52
C MET A 217 -3.09 0.28 -16.52
N ALA A 218 -3.26 -0.65 -17.47
CA ALA A 218 -4.33 -0.63 -18.44
C ALA A 218 -5.72 -0.72 -17.78
N ASP A 219 -5.90 -1.62 -16.83
CA ASP A 219 -7.16 -1.76 -16.09
C ASP A 219 -7.48 -0.53 -15.24
N LEU A 220 -6.46 0.05 -14.59
CA LEU A 220 -6.63 1.30 -13.85
C LEU A 220 -7.04 2.45 -14.79
N VAL A 221 -6.33 2.65 -15.91
CA VAL A 221 -6.66 3.68 -16.88
C VAL A 221 -8.08 3.50 -17.41
N HIS A 222 -8.45 2.27 -17.82
CA HIS A 222 -9.79 1.97 -18.33
C HIS A 222 -10.89 2.31 -17.30
N SER A 223 -10.72 1.88 -16.05
CA SER A 223 -11.70 2.14 -14.99
C SER A 223 -11.77 3.61 -14.55
N ALA A 224 -10.62 4.28 -14.49
CA ALA A 224 -10.52 5.68 -14.07
C ALA A 224 -10.99 6.66 -15.16
N SER A 225 -10.83 6.32 -16.44
CA SER A 225 -11.23 7.15 -17.57
C SER A 225 -12.74 7.17 -17.83
N THR A 226 -13.52 6.33 -17.13
CA THR A 226 -14.97 6.40 -17.20
C THR A 226 -15.44 7.79 -16.73
N PRO A 227 -16.23 8.56 -17.53
CA PRO A 227 -16.62 9.92 -17.22
C PRO A 227 -17.29 10.07 -15.84
N GLY A 228 -17.06 11.20 -15.17
CA GLY A 228 -17.69 11.54 -13.90
C GLY A 228 -17.02 10.89 -12.69
N LEU A 229 -15.72 10.64 -12.73
CA LEU A 229 -14.96 10.07 -11.60
C LEU A 229 -15.14 10.88 -10.32
N SER A 230 -15.03 12.21 -10.39
CA SER A 230 -15.26 13.10 -9.23
C SER A 230 -16.68 12.97 -8.67
N GLY A 231 -17.69 12.81 -9.53
CA GLY A 231 -19.07 12.57 -9.12
C GLY A 231 -19.24 11.24 -8.38
N ARG A 232 -18.64 10.16 -8.90
CA ARG A 232 -18.68 8.83 -8.27
C ARG A 232 -18.00 8.81 -6.90
N ILE A 233 -16.83 9.43 -6.78
CA ILE A 233 -16.12 9.54 -5.49
C ILE A 233 -16.92 10.39 -4.50
N ARG A 234 -17.54 11.49 -4.95
CA ARG A 234 -18.40 12.34 -4.10
C ARG A 234 -19.61 11.56 -3.59
N ALA A 235 -20.30 10.83 -4.44
CA ALA A 235 -21.43 10.00 -4.05
C ALA A 235 -21.04 8.96 -3.00
N TYR A 236 -19.93 8.27 -3.19
CA TYR A 236 -19.39 7.32 -2.21
C TYR A 236 -19.06 7.99 -0.86
N ARG A 237 -18.43 9.17 -0.87
CA ARG A 237 -18.12 9.91 0.37
C ARG A 237 -19.38 10.28 1.16
N GLU A 238 -20.42 10.73 0.47
CA GLU A 238 -21.70 11.09 1.10
C GLU A 238 -22.41 9.87 1.68
N GLU A 239 -22.37 8.73 0.98
CA GLU A 239 -22.91 7.46 1.50
C GLU A 239 -22.17 7.05 2.78
N MET A 240 -20.83 7.12 2.80
CA MET A 240 -20.04 6.80 3.98
C MET A 240 -20.34 7.72 5.16
N LYS A 241 -20.47 9.04 4.94
CA LYS A 241 -20.86 9.97 6.01
C LYS A 241 -22.22 9.59 6.62
N ARG A 242 -23.20 9.25 5.78
CA ARG A 242 -24.53 8.82 6.25
C ARG A 242 -24.48 7.50 7.03
N ALA A 243 -23.66 6.55 6.61
CA ALA A 243 -23.49 5.28 7.31
C ALA A 243 -22.90 5.49 8.72
N PHE A 244 -21.86 6.33 8.83
CA PHE A 244 -21.22 6.62 10.14
C PHE A 244 -22.08 7.50 11.07
N ALA A 245 -23.01 8.30 10.53
CA ALA A 245 -23.91 9.11 11.36
C ALA A 245 -25.04 8.30 12.00
N LYS A 246 -25.25 7.05 11.57
CA LYS A 246 -26.29 6.14 12.08
C LYS A 246 -25.77 5.13 13.11
N THR A 247 -24.45 5.13 13.34
CA THR A 247 -23.77 4.24 14.31
C THR A 247 -23.33 5.04 15.54
#